data_ca926e541f6a34c4d739bb0e97ea2936
#
_entry.id   ca926e541f6a34c4d739bb0e97ea2936
#
_cell.length_a   1.000
_cell.length_b   1.000
_cell.length_c   1.000
_cell.angle_alpha   90.00
_cell.angle_beta   90.00
_cell.angle_gamma   90.00
#
_symmetry.space_group_name_H-M   'P 1'
#
loop_
_entity.id
_entity.type
_entity.pdbx_description
1 polymer ?
#
loop_
_entity_poly.entity_id
_entity_poly.type
_entity_poly.pdbx_seq_one_letter_code
_entity_poly.pdbx_strand_id
1 'polypeptide(L)'
;MLPTTQISLSDSLSVSRGTHSPSSPVQAQENQPGEKDIQTKPWKYVGYRGYSKFISSDDDLLIFRRFSELNTRVLLSMQNKVCELEQELFEIDNKYGGKDAEDFNNGTFRGDLPDRRKLLEKISRALSKYNALVIQQAGLRKYSAAPQRDIKNINRWHYNHGNHAIANEERQYLQQTDDLISIAERDKTPLRQFIDKSQRLRTLRIWQQPSSGSNADHQHYRDQDVYYYSDKRIDAFTSLTIVFIGIAMLLTPIWILQSLQAPTTKLVVITIFILAFLITLSYAMVTKPFEALGATAAYAAVLMVFLQVGKDG
;
A
#
# COMPACT_ATOMS: atom_id res chain seq x y z
N MET A 1 -43.04 -19.12 21.64
CA MET A 1 -43.35 -20.55 21.82
C MET A 1 -43.16 -21.23 20.46
N LEU A 2 -42.06 -21.91 20.28
CA LEU A 2 -41.73 -22.73 19.11
C LEU A 2 -41.42 -24.13 19.64
N PRO A 3 -41.90 -25.20 19.05
CA PRO A 3 -41.67 -26.54 19.56
C PRO A 3 -40.33 -27.10 19.06
N THR A 4 -39.57 -27.62 20.00
CA THR A 4 -38.36 -28.40 19.82
C THR A 4 -38.69 -29.80 19.39
N THR A 5 -38.20 -30.24 18.24
CA THR A 5 -38.30 -31.64 17.78
C THR A 5 -36.96 -32.32 18.06
N GLN A 6 -36.95 -33.22 19.04
CA GLN A 6 -35.87 -34.19 19.26
C GLN A 6 -36.07 -35.37 18.31
N ILE A 7 -35.04 -35.78 17.62
CA ILE A 7 -34.98 -37.06 16.90
C ILE A 7 -33.90 -37.90 17.59
N SER A 8 -34.35 -39.01 18.16
CA SER A 8 -33.51 -40.06 18.73
C SER A 8 -33.02 -40.96 17.56
N LEU A 9 -31.72 -41.21 17.49
CA LEU A 9 -31.15 -42.27 16.67
C LEU A 9 -30.60 -43.37 17.60
N SER A 10 -31.23 -44.47 17.62
CA SER A 10 -30.68 -45.76 17.99
C SER A 10 -30.87 -46.69 16.79
N ASP A 11 -29.80 -47.05 16.12
CA ASP A 11 -29.71 -48.35 15.46
C ASP A 11 -28.25 -48.75 15.22
N SER A 12 -27.96 -49.84 15.80
CA SER A 12 -26.73 -50.63 15.71
C SER A 12 -26.58 -51.28 14.33
N LEU A 13 -25.44 -51.07 13.66
CA LEU A 13 -25.04 -51.93 12.54
C LEU A 13 -23.56 -52.30 12.61
N SER A 14 -23.36 -53.56 12.59
CA SER A 14 -22.22 -54.44 12.60
C SER A 14 -21.00 -53.95 11.78
N VAL A 15 -19.85 -54.01 12.47
CA VAL A 15 -18.50 -53.89 11.92
C VAL A 15 -18.18 -55.01 10.97
N SER A 16 -17.97 -54.71 9.69
CA SER A 16 -17.22 -55.54 8.76
C SER A 16 -15.81 -55.00 8.65
N ARG A 17 -14.87 -55.77 9.17
CA ARG A 17 -13.41 -55.51 9.12
C ARG A 17 -12.94 -55.81 7.68
N GLY A 18 -12.90 -54.77 6.83
CA GLY A 18 -12.16 -54.79 5.58
C GLY A 18 -10.70 -54.41 5.87
N THR A 19 -9.80 -55.35 5.68
CA THR A 19 -8.34 -55.12 5.69
C THR A 19 -7.98 -54.26 4.49
N HIS A 20 -7.83 -52.92 4.72
CA HIS A 20 -7.18 -52.05 3.74
C HIS A 20 -5.67 -52.13 3.96
N SER A 21 -5.00 -52.78 3.01
CA SER A 21 -3.55 -52.66 2.83
C SER A 21 -3.18 -51.16 2.64
N PRO A 22 -2.07 -50.68 3.23
CA PRO A 22 -1.62 -49.32 3.00
C PRO A 22 -1.15 -49.18 1.56
N SER A 23 -1.94 -48.47 0.72
CA SER A 23 -1.52 -48.07 -0.62
C SER A 23 -0.28 -47.19 -0.49
N SER A 24 0.81 -47.63 -1.10
CA SER A 24 2.13 -47.03 -1.12
C SER A 24 2.09 -45.58 -1.56
N PRO A 25 2.90 -44.66 -0.93
CA PRO A 25 2.98 -43.23 -1.28
C PRO A 25 3.67 -42.95 -2.63
N VAL A 26 4.00 -43.96 -3.42
CA VAL A 26 4.80 -43.83 -4.65
C VAL A 26 3.98 -43.34 -5.87
N GLN A 27 2.66 -43.47 -5.88
CA GLN A 27 1.84 -43.08 -7.05
C GLN A 27 1.46 -41.61 -7.10
N ALA A 28 1.66 -40.82 -6.03
CA ALA A 28 1.36 -39.39 -6.02
C ALA A 28 2.49 -38.51 -6.64
N GLN A 29 3.70 -39.04 -6.80
CA GLN A 29 4.84 -38.31 -7.36
C GLN A 29 4.91 -38.31 -8.90
N GLU A 30 4.25 -39.27 -9.55
CA GLU A 30 4.33 -39.43 -11.02
C GLU A 30 3.45 -38.47 -11.83
N ASN A 31 2.54 -37.73 -11.17
CA ASN A 31 1.61 -36.82 -11.82
C ASN A 31 1.97 -35.33 -11.69
N GLN A 32 3.14 -35.01 -11.16
CA GLN A 32 3.57 -33.63 -11.03
C GLN A 32 4.34 -33.19 -12.29
N PRO A 33 3.98 -32.01 -12.88
CA PRO A 33 4.63 -31.55 -14.10
C PRO A 33 6.11 -31.30 -13.85
N GLY A 34 6.95 -31.86 -14.71
CA GLY A 34 8.39 -31.65 -14.67
C GLY A 34 8.75 -30.20 -15.05
N GLU A 35 9.97 -29.77 -14.70
CA GLU A 35 10.45 -28.42 -15.04
C GLU A 35 10.40 -28.12 -16.54
N LYS A 36 10.67 -29.12 -17.39
CA LYS A 36 10.54 -29.00 -18.84
C LYS A 36 9.09 -28.79 -19.29
N ASP A 37 8.12 -29.42 -18.61
CA ASP A 37 6.70 -29.24 -18.93
C ASP A 37 6.24 -27.83 -18.58
N ILE A 38 6.70 -27.30 -17.47
CA ILE A 38 6.42 -25.95 -16.98
C ILE A 38 7.00 -24.92 -17.97
N GLN A 39 8.23 -25.11 -18.42
CA GLN A 39 8.87 -24.21 -19.40
C GLN A 39 8.19 -24.28 -20.79
N THR A 40 7.70 -25.44 -21.17
CA THR A 40 7.05 -25.62 -22.48
C THR A 40 5.63 -25.07 -22.51
N LYS A 41 4.88 -25.21 -21.40
CA LYS A 41 3.47 -24.79 -21.29
C LYS A 41 3.21 -23.96 -20.01
N PRO A 42 3.87 -22.79 -19.85
CA PRO A 42 3.76 -21.99 -18.63
C PRO A 42 2.32 -21.50 -18.39
N TRP A 43 1.54 -21.22 -19.44
CA TRP A 43 0.13 -20.83 -19.30
C TRP A 43 -0.74 -21.92 -18.64
N LYS A 44 -0.39 -23.20 -18.80
CA LYS A 44 -1.14 -24.32 -18.22
C LYS A 44 -0.80 -24.55 -16.76
N TYR A 45 0.48 -24.49 -16.42
CA TYR A 45 0.99 -24.92 -15.11
C TYR A 45 1.18 -23.76 -14.15
N VAL A 46 1.53 -22.58 -14.67
CA VAL A 46 1.72 -21.32 -13.92
C VAL A 46 0.48 -20.45 -13.98
N GLY A 47 0.21 -19.87 -15.14
CA GLY A 47 -0.94 -19.03 -15.42
C GLY A 47 -1.18 -17.96 -14.35
N TYR A 48 -2.43 -17.54 -14.23
CA TYR A 48 -2.82 -16.55 -13.20
C TYR A 48 -2.63 -17.03 -11.77
N ARG A 49 -2.70 -18.35 -11.51
CA ARG A 49 -2.45 -18.88 -10.17
C ARG A 49 -1.02 -18.58 -9.70
N GLY A 50 -0.03 -18.81 -10.57
CA GLY A 50 1.36 -18.51 -10.27
C GLY A 50 1.62 -17.00 -10.23
N TYR A 51 1.05 -16.27 -11.17
CA TYR A 51 1.19 -14.82 -11.24
C TYR A 51 0.61 -14.11 -10.00
N SER A 52 -0.60 -14.46 -9.60
CA SER A 52 -1.22 -13.91 -8.39
C SER A 52 -0.40 -14.22 -7.13
N LYS A 53 0.10 -15.47 -7.02
CA LYS A 53 0.98 -15.85 -5.92
C LYS A 53 2.28 -15.02 -5.90
N PHE A 54 2.86 -14.76 -7.06
CA PHE A 54 4.06 -13.92 -7.19
C PHE A 54 3.77 -12.46 -6.79
N ILE A 55 2.71 -11.85 -7.35
CA ILE A 55 2.36 -10.44 -7.02
C ILE A 55 2.00 -10.28 -5.53
N SER A 56 1.29 -11.25 -4.93
CA SER A 56 0.89 -11.19 -3.52
C SER A 56 2.01 -11.55 -2.54
N SER A 57 3.17 -11.99 -3.01
CA SER A 57 4.29 -12.39 -2.15
C SER A 57 5.07 -11.21 -1.58
N ASP A 58 4.98 -10.05 -2.19
CA ASP A 58 5.63 -8.81 -1.78
C ASP A 58 4.71 -7.61 -2.06
N ASP A 59 4.48 -6.79 -1.05
CA ASP A 59 3.62 -5.61 -1.17
C ASP A 59 4.14 -4.63 -2.23
N ASP A 60 5.45 -4.56 -2.48
CA ASP A 60 6.05 -3.73 -3.54
C ASP A 60 5.65 -4.18 -4.96
N LEU A 61 5.19 -5.43 -5.13
CA LEU A 61 4.72 -5.98 -6.41
C LEU A 61 3.22 -5.76 -6.66
N LEU A 62 2.45 -5.28 -5.67
CA LEU A 62 1.03 -4.96 -5.82
C LEU A 62 0.85 -3.70 -6.67
N ILE A 63 1.10 -3.85 -7.97
CA ILE A 63 1.05 -2.78 -8.96
C ILE A 63 -0.15 -2.99 -9.86
N PHE A 64 -1.01 -1.95 -9.91
CA PHE A 64 -2.23 -1.96 -10.70
C PHE A 64 -2.39 -0.67 -11.49
N ARG A 65 -3.20 -0.72 -12.54
CA ARG A 65 -3.55 0.45 -13.33
C ARG A 65 -4.65 1.25 -12.63
N ARG A 66 -4.48 2.57 -12.53
CA ARG A 66 -5.44 3.49 -11.93
C ARG A 66 -6.59 3.87 -12.87
N PHE A 67 -6.38 3.73 -14.20
CA PHE A 67 -7.33 4.16 -15.23
C PHE A 67 -7.73 5.64 -15.10
N SER A 68 -6.76 6.52 -14.91
CA SER A 68 -6.95 7.94 -14.61
C SER A 68 -7.83 8.66 -15.65
N GLU A 69 -7.51 8.48 -16.93
CA GLU A 69 -8.25 9.11 -18.03
C GLU A 69 -9.68 8.57 -18.11
N LEU A 70 -9.83 7.25 -18.06
CA LEU A 70 -11.15 6.61 -18.16
C LEU A 70 -12.05 7.00 -16.98
N ASN A 71 -11.53 6.98 -15.76
CA ASN A 71 -12.26 7.40 -14.56
C ASN A 71 -12.67 8.87 -14.62
N THR A 72 -11.78 9.75 -15.12
CA THR A 72 -12.10 11.17 -15.32
C THR A 72 -13.23 11.34 -16.35
N ARG A 73 -13.19 10.58 -17.44
CA ARG A 73 -14.23 10.62 -18.46
C ARG A 73 -15.60 10.17 -17.93
N VAL A 74 -15.60 9.11 -17.13
CA VAL A 74 -16.83 8.63 -16.47
C VAL A 74 -17.36 9.67 -15.49
N LEU A 75 -16.50 10.30 -14.67
CA LEU A 75 -16.89 11.36 -13.73
C LEU A 75 -17.52 12.54 -14.46
N LEU A 76 -16.91 13.01 -15.55
CA LEU A 76 -17.47 14.12 -16.36
C LEU A 76 -18.83 13.76 -16.96
N SER A 77 -19.02 12.52 -17.43
CA SER A 77 -20.31 12.05 -17.93
C SER A 77 -21.37 12.02 -16.83
N MET A 78 -21.03 11.55 -15.64
CA MET A 78 -21.96 11.52 -14.50
C MET A 78 -22.27 12.92 -14.00
N GLN A 79 -21.29 13.83 -13.96
CA GLN A 79 -21.49 15.25 -13.64
C GLN A 79 -22.48 15.90 -14.61
N ASN A 80 -22.28 15.70 -15.93
CA ASN A 80 -23.20 16.23 -16.94
C ASN A 80 -24.63 15.73 -16.69
N LYS A 81 -24.78 14.44 -16.35
CA LYS A 81 -26.11 13.89 -16.06
C LYS A 81 -26.76 14.52 -14.83
N VAL A 82 -26.00 14.87 -13.80
CA VAL A 82 -26.51 15.61 -12.63
C VAL A 82 -26.92 17.01 -13.04
N CYS A 83 -26.13 17.70 -13.87
CA CYS A 83 -26.48 19.05 -14.37
C CYS A 83 -27.76 19.05 -15.22
N GLU A 84 -27.99 18.04 -16.07
CA GLU A 84 -29.22 17.87 -16.80
C GLU A 84 -30.45 17.77 -15.88
N LEU A 85 -30.34 16.93 -14.84
CA LEU A 85 -31.43 16.76 -13.86
C LEU A 85 -31.64 18.01 -13.00
N GLU A 86 -30.57 18.74 -12.68
CA GLU A 86 -30.64 20.04 -12.00
C GLU A 86 -31.42 21.08 -12.85
N GLN A 87 -31.12 21.10 -14.15
CA GLN A 87 -31.83 21.97 -15.10
C GLN A 87 -33.32 21.60 -15.19
N GLU A 88 -33.64 20.29 -15.27
CA GLU A 88 -35.04 19.84 -15.26
C GLU A 88 -35.77 20.31 -14.00
N LEU A 89 -35.10 20.25 -12.84
CA LEU A 89 -35.67 20.70 -11.56
C LEU A 89 -35.91 22.20 -11.55
N PHE A 90 -34.93 22.97 -12.03
CA PHE A 90 -35.03 24.42 -12.14
C PHE A 90 -36.20 24.84 -13.06
N GLU A 91 -36.44 24.12 -14.15
CA GLU A 91 -37.57 24.38 -15.07
C GLU A 91 -38.92 24.12 -14.38
N ILE A 92 -39.05 23.03 -13.59
CA ILE A 92 -40.25 22.76 -12.80
C ILE A 92 -40.47 23.87 -11.77
N ASP A 93 -39.43 24.26 -11.03
CA ASP A 93 -39.53 25.30 -10.00
C ASP A 93 -39.91 26.64 -10.58
N ASN A 94 -39.35 27.03 -11.71
CA ASN A 94 -39.74 28.26 -12.42
C ASN A 94 -41.19 28.21 -12.92
N LYS A 95 -41.64 27.06 -13.41
CA LYS A 95 -43.02 26.89 -13.90
C LYS A 95 -44.05 27.13 -12.80
N TYR A 96 -43.81 26.66 -11.59
CA TYR A 96 -44.73 26.78 -10.46
C TYR A 96 -44.40 27.94 -9.50
N GLY A 97 -43.29 28.65 -9.70
CA GLY A 97 -42.93 29.87 -8.97
C GLY A 97 -43.25 31.17 -9.69
N GLY A 98 -43.80 31.10 -10.93
CA GLY A 98 -44.15 32.25 -11.72
C GLY A 98 -45.37 33.01 -11.16
N LYS A 99 -45.45 34.32 -11.40
CA LYS A 99 -46.54 35.18 -10.92
C LYS A 99 -47.92 34.75 -11.42
N ASP A 100 -47.97 34.18 -12.63
CA ASP A 100 -49.20 33.73 -13.30
C ASP A 100 -49.42 32.21 -13.18
N ALA A 101 -48.61 31.54 -12.36
CA ALA A 101 -48.72 30.10 -12.09
C ALA A 101 -49.88 29.78 -11.13
N GLU A 102 -50.40 28.55 -11.19
CA GLU A 102 -51.38 28.07 -10.21
C GLU A 102 -50.80 28.15 -8.80
N ASP A 103 -51.66 28.53 -7.82
CA ASP A 103 -51.25 28.56 -6.41
C ASP A 103 -50.91 27.15 -5.91
N PHE A 104 -49.62 26.85 -5.87
CA PHE A 104 -49.07 25.61 -5.38
C PHE A 104 -48.13 25.87 -4.21
N ASN A 105 -48.24 25.08 -3.14
CA ASN A 105 -47.37 25.26 -1.99
C ASN A 105 -45.98 24.63 -2.26
N ASN A 106 -45.03 25.41 -2.79
CA ASN A 106 -43.64 25.01 -3.01
C ASN A 106 -42.82 24.95 -1.74
N GLY A 107 -43.38 25.32 -0.57
CA GLY A 107 -42.66 25.34 0.73
C GLY A 107 -42.76 24.03 1.51
N THR A 108 -43.22 22.94 0.92
CA THR A 108 -43.36 21.64 1.62
C THR A 108 -43.04 20.47 0.70
N PHE A 109 -42.35 19.46 1.26
CA PHE A 109 -42.18 18.17 0.59
C PHE A 109 -43.38 17.23 0.83
N ARG A 110 -44.28 17.58 1.75
CA ARG A 110 -45.50 16.81 2.03
C ARG A 110 -46.58 17.25 1.02
N GLY A 111 -46.92 16.36 0.10
CA GLY A 111 -47.87 16.69 -0.96
C GLY A 111 -47.25 17.39 -2.16
N ASP A 112 -45.93 17.29 -2.30
CA ASP A 112 -45.20 17.84 -3.44
C ASP A 112 -45.66 17.21 -4.77
N LEU A 113 -45.42 17.95 -5.87
CA LEU A 113 -45.76 17.53 -7.25
C LEU A 113 -45.15 16.13 -7.52
N PRO A 114 -45.92 15.21 -8.07
CA PRO A 114 -45.43 13.85 -8.33
C PRO A 114 -44.21 13.83 -9.23
N ASP A 115 -44.15 14.75 -10.20
CA ASP A 115 -43.03 14.85 -11.17
C ASP A 115 -41.76 15.38 -10.47
N ARG A 116 -41.89 16.41 -9.61
CA ARG A 116 -40.78 16.95 -8.82
C ARG A 116 -40.23 15.87 -7.86
N ARG A 117 -41.12 15.13 -7.19
CA ARG A 117 -40.74 14.03 -6.31
C ARG A 117 -39.96 12.94 -7.06
N LYS A 118 -40.47 12.51 -8.22
CA LYS A 118 -39.76 11.51 -9.08
C LYS A 118 -38.39 12.02 -9.55
N LEU A 119 -38.32 13.30 -9.89
CA LEU A 119 -37.09 13.94 -10.35
C LEU A 119 -36.07 14.01 -9.20
N LEU A 120 -36.46 14.39 -7.97
CA LEU A 120 -35.62 14.41 -6.80
C LEU A 120 -35.10 13.02 -6.46
N GLU A 121 -35.89 11.94 -6.64
CA GLU A 121 -35.42 10.57 -6.50
C GLU A 121 -34.35 10.22 -7.55
N LYS A 122 -34.53 10.65 -8.82
CA LYS A 122 -33.51 10.45 -9.87
C LYS A 122 -32.22 11.20 -9.54
N ILE A 123 -32.33 12.44 -9.09
CA ILE A 123 -31.20 13.28 -8.66
C ILE A 123 -30.46 12.61 -7.50
N SER A 124 -31.18 12.15 -6.48
CA SER A 124 -30.59 11.46 -5.32
C SER A 124 -29.76 10.24 -5.73
N ARG A 125 -30.30 9.41 -6.64
CA ARG A 125 -29.59 8.23 -7.17
C ARG A 125 -28.36 8.61 -7.99
N ALA A 126 -28.46 9.66 -8.82
CA ALA A 126 -27.36 10.15 -9.66
C ALA A 126 -26.23 10.74 -8.79
N LEU A 127 -26.58 11.59 -7.81
CA LEU A 127 -25.63 12.17 -6.86
C LEU A 127 -24.93 11.11 -6.01
N SER A 128 -25.67 10.11 -5.52
CA SER A 128 -25.07 9.01 -4.74
C SER A 128 -23.98 8.28 -5.53
N LYS A 129 -24.24 7.95 -6.80
CA LYS A 129 -23.25 7.30 -7.68
C LYS A 129 -22.07 8.23 -7.98
N TYR A 130 -22.33 9.48 -8.30
CA TYR A 130 -21.29 10.48 -8.59
C TYR A 130 -20.38 10.69 -7.38
N ASN A 131 -20.96 10.96 -6.20
CA ASN A 131 -20.20 11.19 -4.98
C ASN A 131 -19.35 9.97 -4.57
N ALA A 132 -19.91 8.74 -4.71
CA ALA A 132 -19.17 7.51 -4.44
C ALA A 132 -17.93 7.39 -5.33
N LEU A 133 -18.06 7.67 -6.63
CA LEU A 133 -16.94 7.61 -7.56
C LEU A 133 -15.91 8.72 -7.30
N VAL A 134 -16.33 9.94 -6.95
CA VAL A 134 -15.43 11.05 -6.56
C VAL A 134 -14.58 10.63 -5.35
N ILE A 135 -15.20 10.07 -4.32
CA ILE A 135 -14.50 9.59 -3.11
C ILE A 135 -13.52 8.46 -3.44
N GLN A 136 -13.93 7.50 -4.27
CA GLN A 136 -13.06 6.41 -4.73
C GLN A 136 -11.86 6.95 -5.51
N GLN A 137 -12.07 7.89 -6.41
CA GLN A 137 -10.99 8.52 -7.18
C GLN A 137 -10.03 9.33 -6.28
N ALA A 138 -10.55 10.05 -5.29
CA ALA A 138 -9.73 10.74 -4.31
C ALA A 138 -8.87 9.74 -3.50
N GLY A 139 -9.41 8.56 -3.18
CA GLY A 139 -8.66 7.45 -2.57
C GLY A 139 -7.55 6.92 -3.46
N LEU A 140 -7.87 6.60 -4.73
CA LEU A 140 -6.88 6.08 -5.69
C LEU A 140 -5.73 7.06 -5.98
N ARG A 141 -5.97 8.38 -5.89
CA ARG A 141 -4.95 9.41 -6.09
C ARG A 141 -3.96 9.54 -4.93
N LYS A 142 -4.25 8.97 -3.77
CA LYS A 142 -3.32 8.94 -2.64
C LYS A 142 -2.17 7.95 -2.86
N TYR A 143 -2.39 6.92 -3.67
CA TYR A 143 -1.35 5.94 -3.97
C TYR A 143 -0.27 6.54 -4.88
N SER A 144 0.98 6.24 -4.55
CA SER A 144 2.13 6.69 -5.32
C SER A 144 2.24 5.98 -6.67
N ALA A 145 2.86 6.64 -7.66
CA ALA A 145 3.23 5.97 -8.91
C ALA A 145 4.12 4.75 -8.63
N ALA A 146 3.90 3.69 -9.39
CA ALA A 146 4.69 2.47 -9.27
C ALA A 146 6.15 2.73 -9.66
N PRO A 147 7.14 2.35 -8.82
CA PRO A 147 8.54 2.51 -9.20
C PRO A 147 8.90 1.66 -10.39
N GLN A 148 9.72 2.20 -11.24
CA GLN A 148 10.25 1.51 -12.43
C GLN A 148 10.97 0.20 -12.08
N ARG A 149 11.58 0.12 -10.90
CA ARG A 149 12.24 -1.08 -10.39
C ARG A 149 11.26 -2.24 -10.25
N ASP A 150 10.11 -1.98 -9.63
CA ASP A 150 9.13 -3.00 -9.31
C ASP A 150 8.38 -3.44 -10.57
N ILE A 151 8.12 -2.51 -11.49
CA ILE A 151 7.63 -2.82 -12.85
C ILE A 151 8.64 -3.74 -13.58
N LYS A 152 9.95 -3.47 -13.47
CA LYS A 152 10.99 -4.32 -14.06
C LYS A 152 11.02 -5.72 -13.42
N ASN A 153 10.77 -5.83 -12.11
CA ASN A 153 10.70 -7.12 -11.44
C ASN A 153 9.52 -7.97 -11.97
N ILE A 154 8.36 -7.35 -12.17
CA ILE A 154 7.20 -8.02 -12.77
C ILE A 154 7.50 -8.44 -14.22
N ASN A 155 8.10 -7.56 -15.01
CA ASN A 155 8.50 -7.90 -16.39
C ASN A 155 9.54 -9.02 -16.43
N ARG A 156 10.47 -9.07 -15.45
CA ARG A 156 11.45 -10.15 -15.32
C ARG A 156 10.79 -11.49 -15.02
N TRP A 157 9.77 -11.49 -14.13
CA TRP A 157 8.98 -12.68 -13.89
C TRP A 157 8.33 -13.21 -15.17
N HIS A 158 7.70 -12.34 -15.97
CA HIS A 158 7.15 -12.73 -17.28
C HIS A 158 8.22 -13.30 -18.22
N TYR A 159 9.39 -12.67 -18.26
CA TYR A 159 10.50 -13.13 -19.09
C TYR A 159 10.99 -14.51 -18.66
N ASN A 160 11.13 -14.78 -17.37
CA ASN A 160 11.55 -16.08 -16.83
C ASN A 160 10.57 -17.21 -17.19
N HIS A 161 9.31 -16.88 -17.42
CA HIS A 161 8.27 -17.82 -17.90
C HIS A 161 8.08 -17.75 -19.43
N GLY A 162 9.11 -17.37 -20.19
CA GLY A 162 9.09 -17.29 -21.64
C GLY A 162 8.09 -16.30 -22.22
N ASN A 163 7.55 -15.39 -21.40
CA ASN A 163 6.49 -14.43 -21.76
C ASN A 163 5.15 -15.09 -22.18
N HIS A 164 4.94 -16.36 -21.84
CA HIS A 164 3.75 -17.11 -22.21
C HIS A 164 2.90 -17.58 -21.02
N ALA A 165 3.26 -17.25 -19.78
CA ALA A 165 2.47 -17.62 -18.62
C ALA A 165 1.12 -16.88 -18.59
N ILE A 166 1.09 -15.63 -19.04
CA ILE A 166 -0.10 -14.78 -19.17
C ILE A 166 -0.19 -14.31 -20.62
N ALA A 167 -1.42 -14.18 -21.12
CA ALA A 167 -1.66 -13.68 -22.47
C ALA A 167 -1.04 -12.30 -22.69
N ASN A 168 -0.52 -12.07 -23.89
CA ASN A 168 0.22 -10.84 -24.20
C ASN A 168 -0.66 -9.59 -24.04
N GLU A 169 -1.91 -9.69 -24.47
CA GLU A 169 -2.90 -8.62 -24.39
C GLU A 169 -3.18 -8.20 -22.94
N GLU A 170 -3.23 -9.17 -22.03
CA GLU A 170 -3.56 -8.96 -20.63
C GLU A 170 -2.41 -8.38 -19.83
N ARG A 171 -1.15 -8.59 -20.24
CA ARG A 171 0.02 -7.99 -19.59
C ARG A 171 0.40 -6.61 -20.12
N GLN A 172 -0.22 -6.14 -21.22
CA GLN A 172 0.05 -4.83 -21.82
C GLN A 172 -0.18 -3.65 -20.86
N TYR A 173 -0.97 -3.85 -19.80
CA TYR A 173 -1.17 -2.81 -18.78
C TYR A 173 0.14 -2.32 -18.16
N LEU A 174 1.19 -3.14 -18.08
CA LEU A 174 2.51 -2.78 -17.56
C LEU A 174 3.24 -1.74 -18.43
N GLN A 175 2.82 -1.54 -19.68
CA GLN A 175 3.39 -0.53 -20.58
C GLN A 175 2.88 0.88 -20.27
N GLN A 176 1.74 1.00 -19.58
CA GLN A 176 1.13 2.28 -19.20
C GLN A 176 1.75 2.81 -17.89
N THR A 177 3.07 3.02 -17.89
CA THR A 177 3.87 3.33 -16.69
C THR A 177 3.36 4.54 -15.92
N ASP A 178 2.81 5.54 -16.58
CA ASP A 178 2.31 6.78 -15.98
C ASP A 178 0.97 6.59 -15.25
N ASP A 179 0.26 5.51 -15.57
CA ASP A 179 -1.03 5.17 -14.98
C ASP A 179 -0.95 4.01 -13.96
N LEU A 180 0.27 3.48 -13.73
CA LEU A 180 0.51 2.44 -12.74
C LEU A 180 0.70 3.02 -11.34
N ILE A 181 0.00 2.45 -10.37
CA ILE A 181 0.13 2.76 -8.95
C ILE A 181 0.54 1.53 -8.15
N SER A 182 1.27 1.75 -7.07
CA SER A 182 1.54 0.73 -6.06
C SER A 182 0.53 0.91 -4.93
N ILE A 183 -0.17 -0.17 -4.55
CA ILE A 183 -1.13 -0.16 -3.44
C ILE A 183 -0.41 -0.25 -2.09
N ALA A 184 0.87 -0.63 -2.06
CA ALA A 184 1.66 -0.65 -0.84
C ALA A 184 1.69 0.74 -0.19
N GLU A 185 1.37 0.83 1.09
CA GLU A 185 1.58 2.05 1.87
C GLU A 185 3.07 2.37 1.92
N ARG A 186 3.45 3.50 1.32
CA ARG A 186 4.86 3.91 1.20
C ARG A 186 5.19 5.10 2.09
N ASP A 187 4.83 5.06 3.34
CA ASP A 187 5.40 5.95 4.34
C ASP A 187 6.86 5.56 4.69
N LYS A 188 7.61 5.22 3.62
CA LYS A 188 9.04 4.90 3.77
C LYS A 188 9.79 6.18 4.12
N THR A 189 10.50 6.15 5.23
CA THR A 189 11.40 7.26 5.61
C THR A 189 12.39 7.55 4.48
N PRO A 190 12.86 8.80 4.33
CA PRO A 190 13.86 9.16 3.29
C PRO A 190 15.11 8.26 3.34
N LEU A 191 15.53 7.86 4.56
CA LEU A 191 16.63 6.92 4.74
C LEU A 191 16.31 5.53 4.15
N ARG A 192 15.08 5.04 4.33
CA ARG A 192 14.62 3.79 3.72
C ARG A 192 14.61 3.88 2.18
N GLN A 193 14.13 5.00 1.64
CA GLN A 193 14.15 5.25 0.20
C GLN A 193 15.58 5.25 -0.35
N PHE A 194 16.54 5.80 0.40
CA PHE A 194 17.95 5.78 0.03
C PHE A 194 18.54 4.37 0.03
N ILE A 195 18.23 3.55 1.04
CA ILE A 195 18.65 2.14 1.10
C ILE A 195 18.05 1.36 -0.08
N ASP A 196 16.76 1.56 -0.36
CA ASP A 196 16.06 0.91 -1.47
C ASP A 196 16.64 1.31 -2.85
N LYS A 197 17.13 2.55 -2.99
CA LYS A 197 17.77 3.05 -4.21
C LYS A 197 19.19 2.51 -4.39
N SER A 198 19.88 2.17 -3.30
CA SER A 198 21.25 1.66 -3.32
C SER A 198 21.28 0.14 -3.51
N GLN A 199 21.60 -0.33 -4.73
CA GLN A 199 21.74 -1.78 -5.02
C GLN A 199 22.76 -2.47 -4.13
N ARG A 200 23.87 -1.79 -3.77
CA ARG A 200 24.95 -2.36 -2.95
C ARG A 200 24.52 -2.62 -1.51
N LEU A 201 23.70 -1.74 -0.93
CA LEU A 201 23.18 -1.91 0.43
C LEU A 201 22.13 -3.02 0.50
N ARG A 202 21.32 -3.16 -0.56
CA ARG A 202 20.23 -4.15 -0.62
C ARG A 202 20.75 -5.58 -0.87
N THR A 203 21.87 -5.74 -1.58
CA THR A 203 22.45 -7.07 -1.88
C THR A 203 23.30 -7.63 -0.76
N LEU A 204 23.42 -6.97 0.38
CA LEU A 204 24.13 -7.52 1.54
C LEU A 204 23.48 -8.82 2.00
N ARG A 205 24.28 -9.84 2.26
CA ARG A 205 23.83 -11.17 2.73
C ARG A 205 22.95 -11.13 4.00
N ILE A 206 23.01 -10.03 4.75
CA ILE A 206 22.25 -9.80 5.99
C ILE A 206 20.75 -9.82 5.76
N TRP A 207 20.28 -9.44 4.55
CA TRP A 207 18.86 -9.34 4.19
C TRP A 207 18.29 -10.61 3.55
N GLN A 208 19.15 -11.54 3.13
CA GLN A 208 18.73 -12.80 2.53
C GLN A 208 18.02 -13.63 3.59
N GLN A 209 16.78 -13.99 3.37
CA GLN A 209 16.12 -15.01 4.18
C GLN A 209 16.76 -16.35 3.83
N PRO A 210 17.35 -17.09 4.81
CA PRO A 210 17.58 -18.49 4.60
C PRO A 210 16.22 -19.12 4.30
N SER A 211 16.12 -19.86 3.20
CA SER A 211 14.93 -20.58 2.80
C SER A 211 14.60 -21.62 3.88
N SER A 212 13.99 -21.18 4.99
CA SER A 212 13.55 -22.06 6.07
C SER A 212 12.29 -22.75 5.58
N GLY A 213 12.44 -24.04 5.32
CA GLY A 213 11.35 -24.92 4.95
C GLY A 213 10.32 -24.98 6.07
N SER A 214 9.16 -24.40 5.82
CA SER A 214 7.96 -24.80 6.54
C SER A 214 6.81 -24.84 5.54
N ASN A 215 6.23 -26.02 5.44
CA ASN A 215 5.09 -26.47 4.68
C ASN A 215 5.41 -27.08 3.30
N ALA A 216 5.42 -28.40 3.29
CA ALA A 216 5.66 -29.29 2.16
C ALA A 216 4.65 -29.12 0.99
N ASP A 217 3.59 -28.34 1.18
CA ASP A 217 2.53 -28.13 0.18
C ASP A 217 2.84 -27.00 -0.81
N HIS A 218 3.95 -26.26 -0.62
CA HIS A 218 4.36 -25.13 -1.45
C HIS A 218 5.62 -25.38 -2.28
N GLN A 219 6.11 -26.62 -2.33
CA GLN A 219 7.43 -26.97 -2.86
C GLN A 219 7.53 -26.94 -4.40
N HIS A 220 6.42 -26.74 -5.13
CA HIS A 220 6.35 -26.89 -6.60
C HIS A 220 6.67 -25.62 -7.42
N TYR A 221 6.91 -24.48 -6.77
CA TYR A 221 7.25 -23.25 -7.48
C TYR A 221 8.41 -22.52 -6.81
N ARG A 222 9.60 -23.08 -6.92
CA ARG A 222 10.84 -22.39 -6.60
C ARG A 222 11.31 -21.68 -7.87
N ASP A 223 10.85 -20.45 -8.05
CA ASP A 223 11.50 -19.52 -8.98
C ASP A 223 12.91 -19.26 -8.43
N GLN A 224 13.92 -19.95 -8.97
CA GLN A 224 15.30 -19.92 -8.48
C GLN A 224 15.94 -18.54 -8.55
N ASP A 225 15.31 -17.58 -9.28
CA ASP A 225 15.87 -16.27 -9.55
C ASP A 225 15.16 -15.10 -8.84
N VAL A 226 14.14 -15.35 -8.03
CA VAL A 226 13.47 -14.32 -7.23
C VAL A 226 14.03 -14.31 -5.82
N TYR A 227 14.94 -13.37 -5.54
CA TYR A 227 15.43 -13.14 -4.20
C TYR A 227 14.39 -12.39 -3.37
N TYR A 228 13.75 -13.06 -2.44
CA TYR A 228 12.87 -12.44 -1.46
C TYR A 228 13.71 -11.78 -0.38
N TYR A 229 13.63 -10.47 -0.28
CA TYR A 229 14.25 -9.70 0.81
C TYR A 229 13.22 -9.44 1.89
N SER A 230 13.57 -9.67 3.14
CA SER A 230 12.68 -9.39 4.27
C SER A 230 12.62 -7.89 4.53
N ASP A 231 11.56 -7.23 4.07
CA ASP A 231 11.33 -5.80 4.32
C ASP A 231 11.32 -5.47 5.81
N LYS A 232 10.77 -6.36 6.66
CA LYS A 232 10.80 -6.21 8.12
C LYS A 232 12.21 -6.09 8.71
N ARG A 233 13.20 -6.81 8.16
CA ARG A 233 14.60 -6.71 8.60
C ARG A 233 15.25 -5.41 8.19
N ILE A 234 14.94 -4.92 6.98
CA ILE A 234 15.45 -3.64 6.48
C ILE A 234 14.83 -2.50 7.30
N ASP A 235 13.53 -2.56 7.64
CA ASP A 235 12.87 -1.57 8.49
C ASP A 235 13.43 -1.57 9.92
N ALA A 236 13.64 -2.72 10.51
CA ALA A 236 14.28 -2.84 11.82
C ALA A 236 15.69 -2.26 11.82
N PHE A 237 16.50 -2.54 10.79
CA PHE A 237 17.82 -1.96 10.64
C PHE A 237 17.79 -0.45 10.44
N THR A 238 16.88 0.05 9.62
CA THR A 238 16.69 1.49 9.40
C THR A 238 16.36 2.19 10.72
N SER A 239 15.43 1.62 11.49
CA SER A 239 15.06 2.15 12.82
C SER A 239 16.22 2.11 13.78
N LEU A 240 16.97 1.02 13.85
CA LEU A 240 18.16 0.90 14.70
C LEU A 240 19.25 1.89 14.31
N THR A 241 19.47 2.11 13.01
CA THR A 241 20.43 3.08 12.48
C THR A 241 20.06 4.50 12.89
N ILE A 242 18.78 4.88 12.80
CA ILE A 242 18.28 6.19 13.22
C ILE A 242 18.54 6.41 14.72
N VAL A 243 18.21 5.40 15.55
CA VAL A 243 18.45 5.46 17.00
C VAL A 243 19.92 5.59 17.30
N PHE A 244 20.79 4.82 16.65
CA PHE A 244 22.24 4.89 16.83
C PHE A 244 22.81 6.25 16.45
N ILE A 245 22.39 6.83 15.32
CA ILE A 245 22.79 8.18 14.90
C ILE A 245 22.32 9.22 15.94
N GLY A 246 21.10 9.09 16.46
CA GLY A 246 20.57 9.97 17.50
C GLY A 246 21.41 9.94 18.78
N ILE A 247 21.76 8.75 19.26
CA ILE A 247 22.62 8.57 20.43
C ILE A 247 24.03 9.15 20.17
N ALA A 248 24.62 8.87 19.03
CA ALA A 248 25.93 9.40 18.65
C ALA A 248 25.93 10.94 18.63
N MET A 249 24.86 11.54 18.06
CA MET A 249 24.70 13.01 18.04
C MET A 249 24.53 13.62 19.42
N LEU A 250 23.98 12.89 20.40
CA LEU A 250 23.88 13.36 21.78
C LEU A 250 25.21 13.23 22.54
N LEU A 251 25.89 12.12 22.40
CA LEU A 251 27.11 11.83 23.20
C LEU A 251 28.35 12.53 22.63
N THR A 252 28.53 12.54 21.32
CA THR A 252 29.75 13.09 20.69
C THR A 252 30.04 14.55 21.06
N PRO A 253 29.07 15.49 21.00
CA PRO A 253 29.38 16.90 21.35
C PRO A 253 29.75 17.06 22.81
N ILE A 254 29.21 16.27 23.74
CA ILE A 254 29.53 16.31 25.16
C ILE A 254 31.02 16.00 25.39
N TRP A 255 31.53 14.93 24.77
CA TRP A 255 32.93 14.54 24.85
C TRP A 255 33.86 15.59 24.21
N ILE A 256 33.46 16.16 23.07
CA ILE A 256 34.23 17.20 22.39
C ILE A 256 34.28 18.47 23.25
N LEU A 257 33.14 18.94 23.80
CA LEU A 257 33.05 20.10 24.62
C LEU A 257 33.91 20.03 25.88
N GLN A 258 34.02 18.81 26.46
CA GLN A 258 34.86 18.60 27.65
C GLN A 258 36.36 18.71 27.33
N SER A 259 36.80 18.36 26.13
CA SER A 259 38.19 18.40 25.70
C SER A 259 38.66 19.81 25.27
N LEU A 260 37.73 20.74 24.97
CA LEU A 260 38.04 22.07 24.49
C LEU A 260 38.12 23.09 25.65
N GLN A 261 39.14 24.00 25.63
CA GLN A 261 39.29 25.05 26.65
C GLN A 261 38.77 26.42 26.18
N ALA A 262 38.88 26.74 24.87
CA ALA A 262 38.48 28.03 24.33
C ALA A 262 36.97 28.18 24.21
N PRO A 263 36.31 29.21 24.80
CA PRO A 263 34.84 29.36 24.76
C PRO A 263 34.30 29.60 23.35
N THR A 264 35.05 30.31 22.50
CA THR A 264 34.67 30.56 21.10
C THR A 264 34.61 29.24 20.28
N THR A 265 35.58 28.35 20.49
CA THR A 265 35.61 27.06 19.81
C THR A 265 34.45 26.15 20.27
N LYS A 266 34.08 26.18 21.57
CA LYS A 266 32.91 25.48 22.10
C LYS A 266 31.63 25.94 21.41
N LEU A 267 31.43 27.25 21.23
CA LEU A 267 30.26 27.81 20.51
C LEU A 267 30.19 27.33 19.05
N VAL A 268 31.30 27.33 18.33
CA VAL A 268 31.37 26.89 16.95
C VAL A 268 30.97 25.40 16.86
N VAL A 269 31.50 24.56 17.75
CA VAL A 269 31.15 23.13 17.79
C VAL A 269 29.66 22.95 18.05
N ILE A 270 29.06 23.62 19.03
CA ILE A 270 27.65 23.58 19.33
C ILE A 270 26.82 23.93 18.09
N THR A 271 27.16 25.03 17.41
CA THR A 271 26.43 25.47 16.21
C THR A 271 26.49 24.42 15.09
N ILE A 272 27.66 23.82 14.87
CA ILE A 272 27.81 22.74 13.87
C ILE A 272 26.93 21.54 14.21
N PHE A 273 26.91 21.10 15.49
CA PHE A 273 26.10 19.97 15.93
C PHE A 273 24.61 20.28 15.86
N ILE A 274 24.15 21.48 16.17
CA ILE A 274 22.75 21.90 16.01
C ILE A 274 22.32 21.82 14.55
N LEU A 275 23.13 22.34 13.63
CA LEU A 275 22.85 22.28 12.19
C LEU A 275 22.86 20.82 11.67
N ALA A 276 23.84 20.02 12.08
CA ALA A 276 23.92 18.61 11.74
C ALA A 276 22.71 17.83 12.25
N PHE A 277 22.23 18.12 13.47
CA PHE A 277 21.04 17.51 14.05
C PHE A 277 19.77 17.88 13.27
N LEU A 278 19.59 19.15 12.91
CA LEU A 278 18.46 19.60 12.10
C LEU A 278 18.45 18.91 10.73
N ILE A 279 19.61 18.82 10.07
CA ILE A 279 19.75 18.13 8.78
C ILE A 279 19.42 16.64 8.94
N THR A 280 19.93 16.00 9.98
CA THR A 280 19.69 14.56 10.24
C THR A 280 18.20 14.30 10.49
N LEU A 281 17.52 15.11 11.28
CA LEU A 281 16.07 14.99 11.50
C LEU A 281 15.29 15.19 10.19
N SER A 282 15.67 16.16 9.38
CA SER A 282 15.02 16.42 8.09
C SER A 282 15.12 15.24 7.12
N TYR A 283 16.23 14.48 7.16
CA TYR A 283 16.43 13.32 6.30
C TYR A 283 15.98 11.99 6.92
N ALA A 284 16.04 11.86 8.24
CA ALA A 284 15.73 10.59 8.90
C ALA A 284 14.23 10.36 9.12
N MET A 285 13.46 11.43 9.29
CA MET A 285 12.05 11.34 9.65
C MET A 285 11.17 12.11 8.65
N VAL A 286 9.98 11.58 8.38
CA VAL A 286 8.89 12.29 7.66
C VAL A 286 8.16 13.19 8.66
N THR A 287 8.89 14.13 9.28
CA THR A 287 8.33 15.05 10.28
C THR A 287 7.88 16.36 9.64
N LYS A 288 6.87 16.97 10.26
CA LYS A 288 6.48 18.33 9.87
C LYS A 288 7.61 19.31 10.24
N PRO A 289 7.88 20.35 9.44
CA PRO A 289 9.01 21.25 9.66
C PRO A 289 9.08 21.86 11.07
N PHE A 290 7.94 22.17 11.69
CA PHE A 290 7.88 22.75 13.03
C PHE A 290 8.24 21.74 14.13
N GLU A 291 7.97 20.45 13.95
CA GLU A 291 8.38 19.41 14.90
C GLU A 291 9.90 19.23 14.91
N ALA A 292 10.52 19.27 13.72
CA ALA A 292 11.97 19.24 13.59
C ALA A 292 12.64 20.48 14.23
N LEU A 293 12.07 21.66 14.07
CA LEU A 293 12.55 22.89 14.71
C LEU A 293 12.40 22.81 16.23
N GLY A 294 11.26 22.32 16.74
CA GLY A 294 11.04 22.15 18.18
C GLY A 294 12.04 21.17 18.82
N ALA A 295 12.26 20.03 18.19
CA ALA A 295 13.27 19.05 18.64
C ALA A 295 14.69 19.64 18.60
N THR A 296 15.03 20.42 17.57
CA THR A 296 16.34 21.07 17.44
C THR A 296 16.53 22.17 18.52
N ALA A 297 15.49 22.91 18.85
CA ALA A 297 15.54 23.91 19.94
C ALA A 297 15.75 23.22 21.28
N ALA A 298 15.07 22.12 21.58
CA ALA A 298 15.28 21.32 22.78
C ALA A 298 16.73 20.77 22.85
N TYR A 299 17.25 20.27 21.75
CA TYR A 299 18.63 19.80 21.65
C TYR A 299 19.65 20.94 21.89
N ALA A 300 19.43 22.12 21.31
CA ALA A 300 20.26 23.30 21.51
C ALA A 300 20.26 23.71 22.97
N ALA A 301 19.11 23.67 23.66
CA ALA A 301 19.01 23.99 25.09
C ALA A 301 19.87 23.06 25.94
N VAL A 302 19.83 21.73 25.64
CA VAL A 302 20.68 20.74 26.33
C VAL A 302 22.16 21.04 26.15
N LEU A 303 22.61 21.33 24.92
CA LEU A 303 24.02 21.64 24.65
C LEU A 303 24.47 22.95 25.34
N MET A 304 23.59 23.96 25.45
CA MET A 304 23.87 25.20 26.16
C MET A 304 24.06 25.00 27.67
N VAL A 305 23.28 24.11 28.30
CA VAL A 305 23.47 23.73 29.71
C VAL A 305 24.85 23.13 29.93
N PHE A 306 25.31 22.24 29.05
CA PHE A 306 26.65 21.66 29.13
C PHE A 306 27.76 22.70 28.93
N LEU A 307 27.53 23.78 28.16
CA LEU A 307 28.46 24.88 28.03
C LEU A 307 28.63 25.66 29.35
N GLN A 308 27.52 25.82 30.13
CA GLN A 308 27.55 26.53 31.42
C GLN A 308 28.23 25.71 32.49
N VAL A 309 27.89 24.42 32.63
CA VAL A 309 28.51 23.52 33.64
C VAL A 309 30.01 23.38 33.45
N GLY A 310 30.54 23.41 32.24
CA GLY A 310 31.97 23.36 31.96
C GLY A 310 32.73 24.65 32.17
N LYS A 311 32.07 25.72 32.69
CA LYS A 311 32.69 27.01 33.01
C LYS A 311 33.00 27.18 34.50
N ASP A 312 32.32 26.37 35.32
CA ASP A 312 32.40 26.44 36.79
C ASP A 312 33.37 25.38 37.41
N GLY A 313 34.06 24.62 36.57
CA GLY A 313 35.13 23.66 36.91
C GLY A 313 36.45 24.08 36.23
#